data_31ca009a5c3e5572ae8079691d53e2e7
#
_entry.id   31ca009a5c3e5572ae8079691d53e2e7
#
_cell.length_a   1.000
_cell.length_b   1.000
_cell.length_c   1.000
_cell.angle_alpha   90.00
_cell.angle_beta   90.00
_cell.angle_gamma   90.00
#
_symmetry.space_group_name_H-M   'P 1'
#
loop_
_entity.id
_entity.type
_entity.pdbx_description
1 polymer ?
#
loop_
_entity_poly.entity_id
_entity_poly.type
_entity_poly.pdbx_seq_one_letter_code
_entity_poly.pdbx_strand_id
1 'polypeptide(L)' 'ATAKADFPKAQRFLEFLGFEREGLLRKYGVDGSDHILYAKIKE' A
#
# COMPACT_ATOMS: atom_id res chain seq x y z
N ALA A 1 2.56 6.00 2.36
CA ALA A 1 2.66 5.52 0.98
C ALA A 1 1.48 4.60 0.67
N THR A 2 1.11 4.53 -0.59
CA THR A 2 0.05 3.62 -1.01
C THR A 2 0.55 2.75 -2.15
N ALA A 3 -0.05 1.57 -2.29
CA ALA A 3 0.27 0.67 -3.37
C ALA A 3 -1.02 0.05 -3.88
N LYS A 4 -1.05 -0.24 -5.18
CA LYS A 4 -2.23 -0.87 -5.76
C LYS A 4 -2.43 -2.26 -5.16
N ALA A 5 -3.67 -2.57 -4.83
CA ALA A 5 -3.97 -3.83 -4.17
C ALA A 5 -3.67 -5.03 -5.07
N ASP A 6 -3.71 -4.84 -6.38
CA ASP A 6 -3.45 -5.93 -7.31
C ASP A 6 -2.00 -5.93 -7.84
N PHE A 7 -1.12 -5.20 -7.16
CA PHE A 7 0.28 -5.13 -7.57
C PHE A 7 1.18 -5.64 -6.45
N PRO A 8 1.32 -6.95 -6.31
CA PRO A 8 2.05 -7.52 -5.17
C PRO A 8 3.52 -7.12 -5.10
N LYS A 9 4.15 -6.84 -6.22
CA LYS A 9 5.55 -6.44 -6.21
C LYS A 9 5.75 -5.15 -5.44
N ALA A 10 4.85 -4.18 -5.63
CA ALA A 10 4.94 -2.91 -4.91
C ALA A 10 4.72 -3.12 -3.42
N GLN A 11 3.80 -4.00 -3.08
CA GLN A 11 3.52 -4.30 -1.69
C GLN A 11 4.73 -4.92 -1.00
N ARG A 12 5.37 -5.87 -1.66
CA ARG A 12 6.56 -6.52 -1.10
C ARG A 12 7.71 -5.52 -0.96
N PHE A 13 7.84 -4.63 -1.94
CA PHE A 13 8.88 -3.62 -1.90
C PHE A 13 8.71 -2.70 -0.70
N LEU A 14 7.48 -2.27 -0.44
CA LEU A 14 7.21 -1.41 0.69
C LEU A 14 7.47 -2.13 2.01
N GLU A 15 7.10 -3.39 2.09
CA GLU A 15 7.37 -4.18 3.30
C GLU A 15 8.87 -4.35 3.51
N PHE A 16 9.61 -4.53 2.42
CA PHE A 16 11.05 -4.64 2.49
C PHE A 16 11.69 -3.37 3.04
N LEU A 17 11.11 -2.23 2.72
CA LEU A 17 11.61 -0.94 3.21
C LEU A 17 11.21 -0.63 4.64
N GLY A 18 10.41 -1.48 5.25
CA GLY A 18 10.00 -1.29 6.63
C GLY A 18 8.64 -0.63 6.80
N PHE A 19 7.87 -0.54 5.73
CA PHE A 19 6.51 -0.03 5.82
C PHE A 19 5.58 -1.10 6.35
N GLU A 20 4.55 -0.68 7.06
CA GLU A 20 3.53 -1.58 7.56
C GLU A 20 2.19 -1.25 6.94
N ARG A 21 1.42 -2.29 6.71
CA ARG A 21 0.11 -2.16 6.12
C ARG A 21 -0.87 -1.57 7.13
N GLU A 22 -1.40 -0.40 6.80
CA GLU A 22 -2.31 0.29 7.70
C GLU A 22 -3.77 0.00 7.38
N GLY A 23 -4.11 -0.13 6.12
CA GLY A 23 -5.47 -0.37 5.77
C GLY A 23 -5.68 -0.46 4.27
N LEU A 24 -6.93 -0.69 3.89
CA LEU A 24 -7.31 -0.83 2.49
C LEU A 24 -8.12 0.39 2.07
N LEU A 25 -7.68 1.05 1.00
CA LEU A 25 -8.38 2.21 0.44
C LEU A 25 -9.13 1.75 -0.80
N ARG A 26 -10.44 1.59 -0.65
CA ARG A 26 -11.27 1.07 -1.74
C ARG A 26 -11.58 2.18 -2.71
N LYS A 27 -11.46 1.88 -4.02
CA LYS A 27 -11.75 2.81 -5.10
C LYS A 27 -10.97 4.11 -4.96
N TYR A 28 -9.76 3.99 -4.44
CA TYR A 28 -8.92 5.16 -4.22
C TYR A 28 -8.32 5.70 -5.52
N GLY A 29 -8.01 4.80 -6.44
CA GLY A 29 -7.43 5.21 -7.71
C GLY A 29 -8.44 5.92 -8.60
N VAL A 30 -7.95 6.75 -9.53
CA VAL A 30 -8.83 7.48 -10.45
C VAL A 30 -9.62 6.54 -11.34
N ASP A 31 -9.14 5.33 -11.54
CA ASP A 31 -9.83 4.33 -12.32
C ASP A 31 -10.68 3.39 -11.45
N GLY A 32 -10.83 3.73 -10.18
CA GLY A 32 -11.63 2.94 -9.27
C GLY A 32 -10.92 1.74 -8.66
N SER A 33 -9.60 1.64 -8.83
CA SER A 33 -8.86 0.52 -8.28
C SER A 33 -8.63 0.70 -6.78
N ASP A 34 -8.50 -0.42 -6.09
CA ASP A 34 -8.23 -0.40 -4.66
C ASP A 34 -6.75 -0.19 -4.42
N HIS A 35 -6.44 0.45 -3.31
CA HIS A 35 -5.06 0.68 -2.90
C HIS A 35 -4.89 0.27 -1.44
N ILE A 36 -3.67 -0.04 -1.06
CA ILE A 36 -3.36 -0.39 0.32
C ILE A 36 -2.52 0.74 0.90
N LEU A 37 -2.95 1.23 2.04
CA LEU A 37 -2.23 2.30 2.73
C LEU A 37 -1.11 1.68 3.56
N TYR A 38 0.09 2.20 3.37
CA TYR A 38 1.26 1.77 4.11
C TYR A 38 1.82 2.95 4.89
N ALA A 39 2.28 2.69 6.08
CA ALA A 39 2.93 3.69 6.90
C ALA A 39 4.23 3.14 7.43
N LYS A 40 5.24 3.99 7.50
CA LYS A 40 6.52 3.57 8.04
C LYS A 40 6.54 3.87 9.54
N ILE A 41 6.71 2.83 10.31
CA ILE A 41 6.80 2.96 11.75
C ILE A 41 8.23 3.25 12.11
N LYS A 42 8.44 4.34 12.79
CA LYS A 42 9.76 4.74 13.20
C LYS A 42 9.88 4.66 14.70
N GLU A 43 10.85 3.92 15.14
CA GLU A 43 11.09 3.75 16.57
C GLU A 43 12.13 4.68 17.10
#